data_d175b2d62156720ff80b596a7c84446f
#
_entry.id   d175b2d62156720ff80b596a7c84446f
#
_cell.length_a   1.000
_cell.length_b   1.000
_cell.length_c   1.000
_cell.angle_alpha   90.00
_cell.angle_beta   90.00
_cell.angle_gamma   90.00
#
_symmetry.space_group_name_H-M   'P 1'
#
loop_
_entity.id
_entity.type
_entity.pdbx_description
1 polymer ?
#
loop_
_entity_poly.entity_id
_entity_poly.type
_entity_poly.pdbx_seq_one_letter_code
_entity_poly.pdbx_strand_id
1 'polypeptide(L)'
;DIEYLKGLNLFSDDFIEYLADFKFSCRVWAVPEGTPIFPREPVMTIQGPLIQAQLFETLLLSIINHETLIATKARRITAAAKGRGVMEFGARRAQGPSSATYGARAAVIGGASSTSNLLAAKKFGIPAAGTMAHSWIEAFDSEYDAFRAWADIYPDNCSLLADTYDVLESGVPNAIKIFNELKAEG
;
A
#
# COMPACT_ATOMS: atom_id res chain seq x y z
N ASP A 1 17.00 19.36 13.08
CA ASP A 1 17.82 18.13 13.20
C ASP A 1 19.27 18.45 13.60
N ILE A 2 19.93 19.46 13.02
CA ILE A 2 21.33 19.83 13.34
C ILE A 2 21.49 20.20 14.83
N GLU A 3 20.60 20.99 15.41
CA GLU A 3 20.64 21.38 16.83
C GLU A 3 20.50 20.15 17.76
N TYR A 4 19.70 19.17 17.38
CA TYR A 4 19.63 17.90 18.12
C TYR A 4 20.95 17.14 18.09
N LEU A 5 21.61 17.05 16.92
CA LEU A 5 22.88 16.36 16.78
C LEU A 5 24.01 17.07 17.58
N LYS A 6 24.03 18.40 17.60
CA LYS A 6 24.92 19.17 18.46
C LYS A 6 24.72 18.87 19.94
N GLY A 7 23.47 18.80 20.39
CA GLY A 7 23.11 18.49 21.76
C GLY A 7 23.53 17.12 22.27
N LEU A 8 23.77 16.16 21.34
CA LEU A 8 24.26 14.82 21.70
C LEU A 8 25.73 14.80 22.14
N ASN A 9 26.53 15.81 21.76
CA ASN A 9 27.98 15.88 22.02
C ASN A 9 28.77 14.62 21.57
N LEU A 10 28.32 13.98 20.50
CA LEU A 10 28.94 12.77 19.93
C LEU A 10 29.76 13.05 18.66
N PHE A 11 29.55 14.19 18.04
CA PHE A 11 30.12 14.55 16.75
C PHE A 11 31.01 15.77 16.88
N SER A 12 32.06 15.85 16.05
CA SER A 12 32.89 17.05 15.97
C SER A 12 32.15 18.22 15.33
N ASP A 13 32.57 19.43 15.67
CA ASP A 13 31.98 20.65 15.10
C ASP A 13 32.12 20.69 13.57
N ASP A 14 33.25 20.27 13.01
CA ASP A 14 33.47 20.19 11.56
C ASP A 14 32.47 19.26 10.87
N PHE A 15 32.12 18.14 11.52
CA PHE A 15 31.13 17.22 10.95
C PHE A 15 29.71 17.78 11.01
N ILE A 16 29.38 18.49 12.09
CA ILE A 16 28.09 19.18 12.21
C ILE A 16 27.96 20.29 11.17
N GLU A 17 29.02 21.05 10.92
CA GLU A 17 29.05 22.09 9.88
C GLU A 17 28.90 21.45 8.48
N TYR A 18 29.61 20.34 8.21
CA TYR A 18 29.44 19.57 6.98
C TYR A 18 27.98 19.11 6.77
N LEU A 19 27.30 18.64 7.81
CA LEU A 19 25.89 18.24 7.74
C LEU A 19 24.94 19.42 7.52
N ALA A 20 25.25 20.59 8.10
CA ALA A 20 24.44 21.81 7.93
C ALA A 20 24.43 22.29 6.46
N ASP A 21 25.58 22.18 5.78
CA ASP A 21 25.75 22.56 4.37
C ASP A 21 25.64 21.38 3.41
N PHE A 22 25.08 20.25 3.84
CA PHE A 22 25.06 19.01 3.10
C PHE A 22 24.38 19.15 1.72
N LYS A 23 25.10 18.75 0.67
CA LYS A 23 24.60 18.65 -0.69
C LYS A 23 24.95 17.28 -1.25
N PHE A 24 23.93 16.52 -1.61
CA PHE A 24 24.14 15.20 -2.21
C PHE A 24 24.79 15.34 -3.59
N SER A 25 25.95 14.72 -3.77
CA SER A 25 26.75 14.77 -5.00
C SER A 25 27.14 13.39 -5.55
N CYS A 26 26.63 12.31 -4.96
CA CYS A 26 26.88 10.98 -5.47
C CYS A 26 26.17 10.73 -6.80
N ARG A 27 26.80 9.92 -7.64
CA ARG A 27 26.14 9.33 -8.82
C ARG A 27 25.41 8.07 -8.40
N VAL A 28 24.20 7.88 -8.94
CA VAL A 28 23.37 6.73 -8.63
C VAL A 28 22.96 6.03 -9.91
N TRP A 29 23.19 4.73 -9.98
CA TRP A 29 22.65 3.85 -11.02
C TRP A 29 21.74 2.85 -10.32
N ALA A 30 20.54 2.67 -10.82
CA ALA A 30 19.59 1.72 -10.28
C ALA A 30 18.85 1.01 -11.41
N VAL A 31 18.43 -0.21 -11.17
CA VAL A 31 17.52 -0.89 -12.09
C VAL A 31 16.17 -0.17 -12.09
N PRO A 32 15.47 -0.07 -13.23
CA PRO A 32 14.14 0.50 -13.28
C PRO A 32 13.16 -0.26 -12.36
N GLU A 33 12.25 0.49 -11.72
CA GLU A 33 11.23 -0.12 -10.87
C GLU A 33 10.36 -1.12 -11.65
N GLY A 34 9.97 -2.21 -10.98
CA GLY A 34 9.22 -3.29 -11.59
C GLY A 34 10.07 -4.31 -12.37
N THR A 35 11.36 -4.06 -12.53
CA THR A 35 12.27 -5.03 -13.15
C THR A 35 12.50 -6.21 -12.21
N PRO A 36 12.28 -7.47 -12.65
CA PRO A 36 12.69 -8.64 -11.88
C PRO A 36 14.18 -8.68 -11.68
N ILE A 37 14.60 -8.92 -10.45
CA ILE A 37 16.01 -9.06 -10.06
C ILE A 37 16.25 -10.42 -9.41
N PHE A 38 17.48 -10.89 -9.47
CA PHE A 38 17.89 -12.17 -8.90
C PHE A 38 18.92 -11.98 -7.79
N PRO A 39 19.09 -12.98 -6.89
CA PRO A 39 20.07 -12.91 -5.84
C PRO A 39 21.48 -12.60 -6.39
N ARG A 40 22.21 -11.71 -5.70
CA ARG A 40 23.56 -11.24 -6.03
C ARG A 40 23.65 -10.28 -7.23
N GLU A 41 22.54 -9.86 -7.81
CA GLU A 41 22.54 -8.75 -8.77
C GLU A 41 22.56 -7.41 -8.04
N PRO A 42 23.36 -6.41 -8.49
CA PRO A 42 23.33 -5.09 -7.91
C PRO A 42 22.05 -4.36 -8.31
N VAL A 43 21.22 -4.04 -7.32
CA VAL A 43 19.97 -3.29 -7.52
C VAL A 43 20.24 -1.80 -7.71
N MET A 44 21.22 -1.30 -6.96
CA MET A 44 21.63 0.10 -6.97
C MET A 44 23.14 0.20 -6.72
N THR A 45 23.79 1.07 -7.45
CA THR A 45 25.20 1.43 -7.25
C THR A 45 25.30 2.91 -6.97
N ILE A 46 25.98 3.27 -5.88
CA ILE A 46 26.21 4.65 -5.48
C ILE A 46 27.72 4.92 -5.49
N GLN A 47 28.13 5.96 -6.21
CA GLN A 47 29.51 6.37 -6.32
C GLN A 47 29.68 7.84 -5.94
N GLY A 48 30.51 8.12 -4.96
CA GLY A 48 30.76 9.49 -4.49
C GLY A 48 31.57 9.53 -3.21
N PRO A 49 31.54 10.66 -2.48
CA PRO A 49 32.22 10.79 -1.19
C PRO A 49 31.70 9.73 -0.20
N LEU A 50 32.63 9.06 0.47
CA LEU A 50 32.31 7.96 1.39
C LEU A 50 31.30 8.37 2.48
N ILE A 51 31.46 9.56 3.05
CA ILE A 51 30.55 10.09 4.07
C ILE A 51 29.10 10.12 3.53
N GLN A 52 28.92 10.63 2.31
CA GLN A 52 27.57 10.71 1.70
C GLN A 52 26.99 9.33 1.46
N ALA A 53 27.75 8.42 0.88
CA ALA A 53 27.30 7.07 0.60
C ALA A 53 26.86 6.34 1.90
N GLN A 54 27.64 6.48 2.98
CA GLN A 54 27.31 5.86 4.27
C GLN A 54 26.09 6.47 4.96
N LEU A 55 25.88 7.77 4.87
CA LEU A 55 24.69 8.42 5.47
C LEU A 55 23.39 7.89 4.90
N PHE A 56 23.37 7.51 3.61
CA PHE A 56 22.16 7.03 2.94
C PHE A 56 21.99 5.51 2.95
N GLU A 57 23.02 4.74 3.28
CA GLU A 57 23.01 3.28 3.19
C GLU A 57 21.81 2.65 3.89
N THR A 58 21.67 2.89 5.18
CA THR A 58 20.58 2.28 5.98
C THR A 58 19.20 2.69 5.48
N LEU A 59 19.01 3.96 5.12
CA LEU A 59 17.75 4.46 4.60
C LEU A 59 17.37 3.77 3.30
N LEU A 60 18.30 3.69 2.35
CA LEU A 60 18.09 3.07 1.05
C LEU A 60 17.81 1.58 1.18
N LEU A 61 18.59 0.87 1.99
CA LEU A 61 18.37 -0.56 2.24
C LEU A 61 16.99 -0.82 2.86
N SER A 62 16.56 0.00 3.82
CA SER A 62 15.25 -0.13 4.46
C SER A 62 14.11 0.04 3.45
N ILE A 63 14.16 1.09 2.62
CA ILE A 63 13.14 1.39 1.61
C ILE A 63 13.10 0.29 0.54
N ILE A 64 14.25 -0.02 -0.07
CA ILE A 64 14.33 -0.99 -1.17
C ILE A 64 13.90 -2.37 -0.70
N ASN A 65 14.34 -2.80 0.49
CA ASN A 65 13.97 -4.10 1.03
C ASN A 65 12.46 -4.21 1.26
N HIS A 66 11.86 -3.23 1.93
CA HIS A 66 10.42 -3.21 2.21
C HIS A 66 9.59 -3.23 0.91
N GLU A 67 9.85 -2.30 0.00
CA GLU A 67 9.08 -2.18 -1.23
C GLU A 67 9.28 -3.37 -2.17
N THR A 68 10.49 -3.91 -2.27
CA THR A 68 10.79 -5.10 -3.09
C THR A 68 10.05 -6.34 -2.59
N LEU A 69 10.01 -6.56 -1.26
CA LEU A 69 9.29 -7.69 -0.68
C LEU A 69 7.78 -7.62 -0.96
N ILE A 70 7.19 -6.43 -0.83
CA ILE A 70 5.77 -6.24 -1.10
C ILE A 70 5.47 -6.37 -2.59
N ALA A 71 6.25 -5.73 -3.46
CA ALA A 71 6.08 -5.86 -4.91
C ALA A 71 6.20 -7.32 -5.38
N THR A 72 7.18 -8.06 -4.84
CA THR A 72 7.35 -9.49 -5.13
C THR A 72 6.15 -10.32 -4.69
N LYS A 73 5.62 -10.06 -3.49
CA LYS A 73 4.40 -10.73 -3.00
C LYS A 73 3.20 -10.40 -3.87
N ALA A 74 2.99 -9.12 -4.16
CA ALA A 74 1.90 -8.66 -5.03
C ALA A 74 2.01 -9.29 -6.43
N ARG A 75 3.21 -9.35 -7.02
CA ARG A 75 3.42 -9.98 -8.33
C ARG A 75 3.03 -11.45 -8.36
N ARG A 76 3.33 -12.19 -7.29
CA ARG A 76 2.92 -13.61 -7.19
C ARG A 76 1.41 -13.75 -7.10
N ILE A 77 0.75 -12.89 -6.31
CA ILE A 77 -0.71 -12.88 -6.16
C ILE A 77 -1.39 -12.51 -7.49
N THR A 78 -0.94 -11.45 -8.16
CA THR A 78 -1.51 -11.01 -9.43
C THR A 78 -1.29 -12.02 -10.55
N ALA A 79 -0.16 -12.71 -10.57
CA ALA A 79 0.07 -13.82 -11.49
C ALA A 79 -0.90 -14.99 -11.24
N ALA A 80 -1.13 -15.34 -9.97
CA ALA A 80 -2.09 -16.38 -9.59
C ALA A 80 -3.55 -16.00 -9.89
N ALA A 81 -3.86 -14.71 -9.93
CA ALA A 81 -5.19 -14.20 -10.27
C ALA A 81 -5.57 -14.36 -11.74
N LYS A 82 -4.63 -14.75 -12.62
CA LYS A 82 -4.88 -15.07 -14.04
C LYS A 82 -5.68 -14.00 -14.78
N GLY A 83 -5.25 -12.73 -14.65
CA GLY A 83 -5.86 -11.58 -15.31
C GLY A 83 -7.03 -10.95 -14.56
N ARG A 84 -7.46 -11.50 -13.43
CA ARG A 84 -8.43 -10.84 -12.56
C ARG A 84 -7.78 -9.70 -11.80
N GLY A 85 -8.55 -8.62 -11.53
CA GLY A 85 -8.08 -7.51 -10.73
C GLY A 85 -7.73 -7.92 -9.29
N VAL A 86 -6.65 -7.37 -8.78
CA VAL A 86 -6.23 -7.54 -7.37
C VAL A 86 -6.16 -6.17 -6.73
N MET A 87 -6.94 -5.97 -5.67
CA MET A 87 -6.95 -4.72 -4.90
C MET A 87 -6.06 -4.86 -3.66
N GLU A 88 -5.28 -3.84 -3.36
CA GLU A 88 -4.43 -3.77 -2.18
C GLU A 88 -5.23 -3.23 -0.97
N PHE A 89 -5.43 -4.06 0.05
CA PHE A 89 -6.16 -3.72 1.28
C PHE A 89 -5.34 -4.00 2.54
N GLY A 90 -4.02 -3.97 2.45
CA GLY A 90 -3.09 -4.37 3.51
C GLY A 90 -2.78 -3.29 4.56
N ALA A 91 -3.27 -2.06 4.41
CA ALA A 91 -2.86 -0.92 5.23
C ALA A 91 -2.93 -1.19 6.75
N ARG A 92 -4.00 -1.83 7.24
CA ARG A 92 -4.18 -2.15 8.67
C ARG A 92 -3.20 -3.20 9.22
N ARG A 93 -2.44 -3.86 8.35
CA ARG A 93 -1.44 -4.88 8.71
C ARG A 93 0.00 -4.42 8.47
N ALA A 94 0.17 -3.18 8.02
CA ALA A 94 1.48 -2.60 7.78
C ALA A 94 2.17 -2.18 9.08
N GLN A 95 3.46 -2.05 9.03
CA GLN A 95 4.30 -1.63 10.16
C GLN A 95 4.40 -0.10 10.23
N GLY A 96 3.25 0.54 10.40
CA GLY A 96 3.11 1.99 10.50
C GLY A 96 2.59 2.66 9.22
N PRO A 97 2.16 3.94 9.32
CA PRO A 97 1.49 4.65 8.22
C PRO A 97 2.35 4.83 6.97
N SER A 98 3.63 5.09 7.13
CA SER A 98 4.56 5.23 6.00
C SER A 98 4.71 3.91 5.26
N SER A 99 4.89 2.80 5.99
CA SER A 99 4.96 1.45 5.40
C SER A 99 3.66 1.07 4.67
N ALA A 100 2.49 1.46 5.20
CA ALA A 100 1.21 1.27 4.52
C ALA A 100 1.16 2.04 3.19
N THR A 101 1.61 3.30 3.20
CA THR A 101 1.55 4.18 2.02
C THR A 101 2.50 3.72 0.91
N TYR A 102 3.75 3.44 1.23
CA TYR A 102 4.73 2.96 0.26
C TYR A 102 4.52 1.49 -0.11
N GLY A 103 3.99 0.68 0.81
CA GLY A 103 3.57 -0.69 0.52
C GLY A 103 2.44 -0.76 -0.51
N ALA A 104 1.46 0.13 -0.45
CA ALA A 104 0.41 0.23 -1.46
C ALA A 104 0.99 0.56 -2.85
N ARG A 105 1.95 1.51 -2.93
CA ARG A 105 2.68 1.81 -4.16
C ARG A 105 3.43 0.59 -4.70
N ALA A 106 4.18 -0.08 -3.85
CA ALA A 106 4.92 -1.28 -4.21
C ALA A 106 4.02 -2.42 -4.70
N ALA A 107 2.83 -2.59 -4.09
CA ALA A 107 1.85 -3.58 -4.55
C ALA A 107 1.35 -3.28 -5.97
N VAL A 108 1.15 -2.00 -6.30
CA VAL A 108 0.76 -1.60 -7.67
C VAL A 108 1.89 -1.83 -8.67
N ILE A 109 3.14 -1.56 -8.33
CA ILE A 109 4.31 -1.94 -9.14
C ILE A 109 4.31 -3.47 -9.37
N GLY A 110 3.92 -4.27 -8.37
CA GLY A 110 3.75 -5.71 -8.46
C GLY A 110 2.52 -6.17 -9.25
N GLY A 111 1.66 -5.24 -9.71
CA GLY A 111 0.52 -5.50 -10.58
C GLY A 111 -0.85 -5.40 -9.91
N ALA A 112 -0.95 -4.92 -8.66
CA ALA A 112 -2.25 -4.59 -8.06
C ALA A 112 -2.92 -3.45 -8.84
N SER A 113 -4.24 -3.51 -9.01
CA SER A 113 -5.01 -2.57 -9.82
C SER A 113 -5.44 -1.30 -9.07
N SER A 114 -5.51 -1.36 -7.75
CA SER A 114 -6.02 -0.28 -6.90
C SER A 114 -5.62 -0.49 -5.44
N THR A 115 -5.89 0.52 -4.60
CA THR A 115 -5.66 0.46 -3.16
C THR A 115 -6.81 1.10 -2.38
N SER A 116 -7.06 0.63 -1.16
CA SER A 116 -7.95 1.29 -0.21
C SER A 116 -7.26 2.42 0.58
N ASN A 117 -5.95 2.59 0.42
CA ASN A 117 -5.20 3.66 1.07
C ASN A 117 -5.31 4.97 0.27
N LEU A 118 -6.25 5.82 0.65
CA LEU A 118 -6.50 7.10 -0.04
C LEU A 118 -5.30 8.04 -0.06
N LEU A 119 -4.43 7.99 0.95
CA LEU A 119 -3.20 8.78 0.95
C LEU A 119 -2.23 8.31 -0.15
N ALA A 120 -2.08 6.99 -0.30
CA ALA A 120 -1.27 6.42 -1.38
C ALA A 120 -1.89 6.71 -2.75
N ALA A 121 -3.20 6.54 -2.88
CA ALA A 121 -3.94 6.87 -4.09
C ALA A 121 -3.68 8.32 -4.54
N LYS A 122 -3.85 9.27 -3.63
CA LYS A 122 -3.59 10.69 -3.89
C LYS A 122 -2.13 10.98 -4.21
N LYS A 123 -1.20 10.42 -3.44
CA LYS A 123 0.24 10.72 -3.53
C LYS A 123 0.87 10.19 -4.82
N PHE A 124 0.43 9.00 -5.26
CA PHE A 124 1.05 8.27 -6.37
C PHE A 124 0.17 8.12 -7.61
N GLY A 125 -1.03 8.72 -7.62
CA GLY A 125 -1.95 8.62 -8.74
C GLY A 125 -2.50 7.21 -8.95
N ILE A 126 -2.65 6.42 -7.88
CA ILE A 126 -3.17 5.05 -7.92
C ILE A 126 -4.69 5.08 -7.86
N PRO A 127 -5.43 4.25 -8.63
CA PRO A 127 -6.86 4.14 -8.47
C PRO A 127 -7.26 3.75 -7.04
N ALA A 128 -8.21 4.51 -6.46
CA ALA A 128 -8.77 4.21 -5.16
C ALA A 128 -9.93 3.21 -5.32
N ALA A 129 -9.99 2.20 -4.45
CA ALA A 129 -11.10 1.27 -4.38
C ALA A 129 -11.32 0.84 -2.93
N GLY A 130 -12.56 0.49 -2.60
CA GLY A 130 -12.92 0.05 -1.26
C GLY A 130 -14.24 -0.70 -1.28
N THR A 131 -14.59 -1.22 -0.13
CA THR A 131 -15.86 -1.91 0.14
C THR A 131 -16.42 -1.40 1.46
N MET A 132 -17.66 -1.77 1.79
CA MET A 132 -18.18 -1.62 3.15
C MET A 132 -17.31 -2.40 4.15
N ALA A 133 -17.39 -2.06 5.42
CA ALA A 133 -16.73 -2.79 6.51
C ALA A 133 -17.74 -3.68 7.25
N HIS A 134 -17.25 -4.70 7.98
CA HIS A 134 -18.12 -5.52 8.85
C HIS A 134 -18.87 -4.64 9.87
N SER A 135 -18.21 -3.63 10.44
CA SER A 135 -18.83 -2.68 11.36
C SER A 135 -19.98 -1.86 10.75
N TRP A 136 -20.01 -1.68 9.43
CA TRP A 136 -21.17 -1.11 8.74
C TRP A 136 -22.38 -2.04 8.85
N ILE A 137 -22.17 -3.33 8.59
CA ILE A 137 -23.24 -4.33 8.65
C ILE A 137 -23.75 -4.50 10.08
N GLU A 138 -22.85 -4.54 11.05
CA GLU A 138 -23.16 -4.66 12.48
C GLU A 138 -23.88 -3.42 13.06
N ALA A 139 -23.87 -2.28 12.38
CA ALA A 139 -24.60 -1.08 12.77
C ALA A 139 -26.09 -1.09 12.40
N PHE A 140 -26.56 -2.10 11.66
CA PHE A 140 -27.96 -2.27 11.25
C PHE A 140 -28.62 -3.42 12.03
N ASP A 141 -29.95 -3.39 12.11
CA ASP A 141 -30.72 -4.43 12.79
C ASP A 141 -30.64 -5.79 12.08
N SER A 142 -30.39 -5.77 10.77
CA SER A 142 -30.14 -6.98 9.97
C SER A 142 -29.11 -6.77 8.86
N GLU A 143 -28.45 -7.86 8.44
CA GLU A 143 -27.54 -7.85 7.31
C GLU A 143 -28.23 -7.44 6.00
N TYR A 144 -29.50 -7.83 5.84
CA TYR A 144 -30.30 -7.42 4.69
C TYR A 144 -30.48 -5.89 4.65
N ASP A 145 -30.83 -5.25 5.77
CA ASP A 145 -31.02 -3.79 5.82
C ASP A 145 -29.72 -3.05 5.51
N ALA A 146 -28.59 -3.57 6.01
CA ALA A 146 -27.27 -3.02 5.68
C ALA A 146 -26.96 -3.12 4.18
N PHE A 147 -27.24 -4.26 3.56
CA PHE A 147 -27.04 -4.47 2.13
C PHE A 147 -27.97 -3.60 1.29
N ARG A 148 -29.25 -3.47 1.69
CA ARG A 148 -30.22 -2.61 1.00
C ARG A 148 -29.77 -1.16 1.03
N ALA A 149 -29.42 -0.64 2.21
CA ALA A 149 -28.94 0.73 2.37
C ALA A 149 -27.68 1.03 1.54
N TRP A 150 -26.79 0.03 1.38
CA TRP A 150 -25.61 0.18 0.52
C TRP A 150 -26.00 0.18 -0.96
N ALA A 151 -26.89 -0.72 -1.36
CA ALA A 151 -27.35 -0.84 -2.73
C ALA A 151 -28.09 0.39 -3.23
N ASP A 152 -28.85 1.06 -2.34
CA ASP A 152 -29.52 2.32 -2.65
C ASP A 152 -28.57 3.46 -3.00
N ILE A 153 -27.34 3.45 -2.40
CA ILE A 153 -26.33 4.48 -2.67
C ILE A 153 -25.45 4.12 -3.87
N TYR A 154 -25.16 2.82 -4.06
CA TYR A 154 -24.22 2.34 -5.07
C TYR A 154 -24.83 1.24 -5.96
N PRO A 155 -25.96 1.49 -6.67
CA PRO A 155 -26.64 0.44 -7.45
C PRO A 155 -25.75 -0.13 -8.56
N ASP A 156 -25.01 0.72 -9.28
CA ASP A 156 -24.16 0.31 -10.41
C ASP A 156 -22.83 -0.32 -10.01
N ASN A 157 -22.41 -0.14 -8.77
CA ASN A 157 -21.13 -0.66 -8.24
C ASN A 157 -21.32 -1.28 -6.86
N CYS A 158 -22.33 -2.12 -6.73
CA CYS A 158 -22.73 -2.74 -5.48
C CYS A 158 -21.88 -3.96 -5.16
N SER A 159 -20.87 -3.77 -4.29
CA SER A 159 -20.08 -4.88 -3.72
C SER A 159 -20.52 -5.12 -2.27
N LEU A 160 -21.11 -6.29 -2.00
CA LEU A 160 -21.64 -6.68 -0.70
C LEU A 160 -20.64 -7.56 0.05
N LEU A 161 -20.43 -7.28 1.34
CA LEU A 161 -19.54 -8.02 2.24
C LEU A 161 -20.36 -9.13 2.94
N ALA A 162 -20.33 -10.34 2.41
CA ALA A 162 -21.24 -11.42 2.79
C ALA A 162 -20.73 -12.33 3.91
N ASP A 163 -19.61 -12.00 4.56
CA ASP A 163 -18.95 -12.85 5.56
C ASP A 163 -18.94 -12.26 6.98
N THR A 164 -19.89 -11.35 7.28
CA THR A 164 -20.03 -10.78 8.63
C THR A 164 -20.54 -11.82 9.63
N TYR A 165 -21.56 -12.59 9.27
CA TYR A 165 -22.18 -13.61 10.11
C TYR A 165 -21.99 -15.01 9.49
N ASP A 166 -23.02 -15.56 8.87
CA ASP A 166 -22.93 -16.84 8.16
C ASP A 166 -23.02 -16.62 6.65
N VAL A 167 -21.95 -17.04 5.94
CA VAL A 167 -21.85 -16.82 4.49
C VAL A 167 -22.96 -17.53 3.72
N LEU A 168 -23.29 -18.76 4.10
CA LEU A 168 -24.20 -19.62 3.33
C LEU A 168 -25.67 -19.47 3.76
N GLU A 169 -25.90 -19.21 5.04
CA GLU A 169 -27.25 -19.11 5.59
C GLU A 169 -27.79 -17.68 5.64
N SER A 170 -26.91 -16.67 5.62
CA SER A 170 -27.28 -15.26 5.71
C SER A 170 -26.69 -14.42 4.57
N GLY A 171 -25.38 -14.30 4.49
CA GLY A 171 -24.71 -13.34 3.61
C GLY A 171 -25.04 -13.53 2.13
N VAL A 172 -24.83 -14.71 1.60
CA VAL A 172 -25.13 -15.01 0.18
C VAL A 172 -26.63 -14.97 -0.13
N PRO A 173 -27.53 -15.55 0.67
CA PRO A 173 -28.98 -15.43 0.46
C PRO A 173 -29.45 -13.96 0.44
N ASN A 174 -29.03 -13.14 1.40
CA ASN A 174 -29.36 -11.72 1.43
C ASN A 174 -28.81 -10.95 0.23
N ALA A 175 -27.56 -11.23 -0.16
CA ALA A 175 -26.96 -10.62 -1.35
C ALA A 175 -27.73 -10.96 -2.63
N ILE A 176 -28.10 -12.23 -2.82
CA ILE A 176 -28.91 -12.66 -3.96
C ILE A 176 -30.27 -11.95 -3.98
N LYS A 177 -30.90 -11.80 -2.81
CA LYS A 177 -32.18 -11.09 -2.70
C LYS A 177 -32.03 -9.63 -3.15
N ILE A 178 -31.03 -8.91 -2.65
CA ILE A 178 -30.74 -7.52 -3.03
C ILE A 178 -30.48 -7.39 -4.54
N PHE A 179 -29.66 -8.26 -5.13
CA PHE A 179 -29.39 -8.18 -6.58
C PHE A 179 -30.61 -8.49 -7.44
N ASN A 180 -31.52 -9.35 -6.96
CA ASN A 180 -32.79 -9.58 -7.66
C ASN A 180 -33.72 -8.37 -7.57
N GLU A 181 -33.76 -7.69 -6.43
CA GLU A 181 -34.52 -6.45 -6.26
C GLU A 181 -33.97 -5.33 -7.14
N LEU A 182 -32.64 -5.06 -7.12
CA LEU A 182 -32.01 -4.08 -8.01
C LEU A 182 -32.32 -4.35 -9.49
N LYS A 183 -32.27 -5.61 -9.89
CA LYS A 183 -32.60 -6.00 -11.27
C LYS A 183 -34.05 -5.74 -11.64
N ALA A 184 -34.98 -5.82 -10.69
CA ALA A 184 -36.39 -5.57 -10.89
C ALA A 184 -36.73 -4.07 -10.90
N GLU A 185 -35.92 -3.27 -10.25
CA GLU A 185 -36.05 -1.80 -10.16
C GLU A 185 -35.52 -1.08 -11.42
N GLY A 186 -34.67 -1.75 -12.25
CA GLY A 186 -34.13 -1.22 -13.52
C GLY A 186 -32.69 -0.86 -13.45
#